data_651b8873ce5646df6d39ce2c7860ae6a
#
_entry.id   651b8873ce5646df6d39ce2c7860ae6a
#
_cell.length_a   1.000
_cell.length_b   1.000
_cell.length_c   1.000
_cell.angle_alpha   90.00
_cell.angle_beta   90.00
_cell.angle_gamma   90.00
#
_symmetry.space_group_name_H-M   'P 1'
#
loop_
_entity.id
_entity.type
_entity.pdbx_description
1 polymer ?
#
loop_
_entity_poly.entity_id
_entity_poly.type
_entity_poly.pdbx_seq_one_letter_code
_entity_poly.pdbx_strand_id
1 'polypeptide(L)'
;IIEMFLFNDIYNKDKEHFPEFAKEYTRRLIKKKMENPDLKVYVLSDENNNLYGAFEHPFITDMKNAGIDVIMVDIFKLKDTFPWYSPIWRTLIAPHGNPQGKGWIGNFYGPMWPKLTLRNLLRALNVKADHRKIFLNEENVVVSSANIHDPSYFHENVAISANGEITKDVLHGLQLVAEFSDGKIDVTEKQENKINFYMNILITIVFYQINSKSQSFFLL
;
A
#
# COMPACT_ATOMS: atom_id res chain seq x y z
N ILE A 1 6.99 -9.41 1.41
CA ILE A 1 5.61 -8.92 1.58
C ILE A 1 5.68 -7.46 1.96
N ILE A 2 4.84 -6.64 1.35
CA ILE A 2 4.69 -5.22 1.64
C ILE A 2 3.22 -4.96 1.97
N GLU A 3 2.93 -4.35 3.11
CA GLU A 3 1.62 -3.82 3.43
C GLU A 3 1.72 -2.31 3.54
N MET A 4 0.93 -1.58 2.77
CA MET A 4 1.15 -0.15 2.61
C MET A 4 -0.16 0.63 2.47
N PHE A 5 -0.37 1.56 3.41
CA PHE A 5 -1.53 2.45 3.39
C PHE A 5 -1.56 3.34 2.15
N LEU A 6 -0.53 4.15 1.93
CA LEU A 6 -0.42 4.95 0.71
C LEU A 6 0.74 4.44 -0.15
N PHE A 7 0.39 3.93 -1.34
CA PHE A 7 1.33 3.48 -2.36
C PHE A 7 0.89 4.07 -3.70
N ASN A 8 1.08 5.37 -3.85
CA ASN A 8 0.62 6.11 -5.01
C ASN A 8 1.34 7.47 -5.16
N ASP A 9 1.07 8.15 -6.26
CA ASP A 9 1.51 9.52 -6.56
C ASP A 9 0.31 10.46 -6.73
N ILE A 10 -0.79 10.23 -5.98
CA ILE A 10 -2.03 10.98 -6.08
C ILE A 10 -1.92 12.28 -5.29
N TYR A 11 -1.74 13.39 -6.00
CA TYR A 11 -1.75 14.75 -5.46
C TYR A 11 -2.06 15.76 -6.58
N ASN A 12 -2.21 17.02 -6.25
CA ASN A 12 -2.45 18.08 -7.24
C ASN A 12 -1.13 18.53 -7.88
N LYS A 13 -0.75 17.85 -8.98
CA LYS A 13 0.51 18.09 -9.71
C LYS A 13 0.58 19.45 -10.42
N ASP A 14 -0.54 20.15 -10.53
CA ASP A 14 -0.57 21.53 -11.06
C ASP A 14 -0.15 22.56 -9.99
N LYS A 15 -0.30 22.22 -8.71
CA LYS A 15 -0.03 23.12 -7.58
C LYS A 15 1.20 22.74 -6.77
N GLU A 16 1.56 21.46 -6.76
CA GLU A 16 2.60 20.92 -5.90
C GLU A 16 3.54 20.04 -6.71
N HIS A 17 4.81 20.01 -6.32
CA HIS A 17 5.84 19.21 -6.98
C HIS A 17 6.62 18.44 -5.93
N PHE A 18 6.56 17.12 -6.03
CA PHE A 18 7.29 16.19 -5.18
C PHE A 18 8.21 15.31 -6.04
N PRO A 19 9.29 14.76 -5.47
CA PRO A 19 10.07 13.72 -6.15
C PRO A 19 9.17 12.52 -6.51
N GLU A 20 9.37 11.93 -7.69
CA GLU A 20 8.64 10.73 -8.16
C GLU A 20 9.07 9.47 -7.40
N PHE A 21 8.95 9.50 -6.07
CA PHE A 21 9.42 8.45 -5.19
C PHE A 21 8.62 7.15 -5.35
N ALA A 22 7.29 7.24 -5.36
CA ALA A 22 6.43 6.07 -5.47
C ALA A 22 6.62 5.36 -6.82
N LYS A 23 6.78 6.11 -7.89
CA LYS A 23 7.08 5.60 -9.23
C LYS A 23 8.43 4.87 -9.28
N GLU A 24 9.48 5.50 -8.73
CA GLU A 24 10.83 4.91 -8.72
C GLU A 24 10.86 3.64 -7.84
N TYR A 25 10.16 3.65 -6.70
CA TYR A 25 10.02 2.47 -5.86
C TYR A 25 9.33 1.32 -6.62
N THR A 26 8.19 1.59 -7.27
CA THR A 26 7.46 0.62 -8.09
C THR A 26 8.36 0.04 -9.18
N ARG A 27 9.08 0.90 -9.91
CA ARG A 27 10.00 0.48 -10.97
C ARG A 27 11.09 -0.47 -10.45
N ARG A 28 11.67 -0.17 -9.28
CA ARG A 28 12.70 -1.01 -8.66
C ARG A 28 12.13 -2.35 -8.19
N LEU A 29 10.93 -2.34 -7.61
CA LEU A 29 10.26 -3.56 -7.17
C LEU A 29 9.97 -4.50 -8.35
N ILE A 30 9.41 -3.95 -9.44
CA ILE A 30 9.15 -4.67 -10.69
C ILE A 30 10.46 -5.21 -11.28
N LYS A 31 11.50 -4.39 -11.36
CA LYS A 31 12.81 -4.82 -11.85
C LYS A 31 13.33 -6.02 -11.06
N LYS A 32 13.24 -5.97 -9.73
CA LYS A 32 13.65 -7.10 -8.86
C LYS A 32 12.85 -8.36 -9.11
N LYS A 33 11.55 -8.26 -9.30
CA LYS A 33 10.70 -9.40 -9.65
C LYS A 33 11.08 -10.00 -11.00
N MET A 34 11.35 -9.14 -12.00
CA MET A 34 11.77 -9.59 -13.35
C MET A 34 13.15 -10.25 -13.35
N GLU A 35 14.10 -9.71 -12.58
CA GLU A 35 15.44 -10.31 -12.41
C GLU A 35 15.41 -11.64 -11.64
N ASN A 36 14.36 -11.88 -10.85
CA ASN A 36 14.18 -13.06 -10.02
C ASN A 36 12.75 -13.59 -10.17
N PRO A 37 12.43 -14.32 -11.25
CA PRO A 37 11.06 -14.78 -11.52
C PRO A 37 10.46 -15.66 -10.41
N ASP A 38 11.28 -16.42 -9.69
CA ASP A 38 10.85 -17.28 -8.59
C ASP A 38 10.56 -16.52 -7.29
N LEU A 39 10.95 -15.24 -7.20
CA LEU A 39 10.71 -14.41 -6.03
C LEU A 39 9.20 -14.18 -5.87
N LYS A 40 8.62 -14.64 -4.78
CA LYS A 40 7.24 -14.35 -4.42
C LYS A 40 7.15 -12.96 -3.80
N VAL A 41 6.38 -12.09 -4.42
CA VAL A 41 6.16 -10.72 -3.93
C VAL A 41 4.66 -10.49 -3.77
N TYR A 42 4.27 -10.08 -2.57
CA TYR A 42 2.90 -9.73 -2.21
C TYR A 42 2.83 -8.28 -1.78
N VAL A 43 1.85 -7.54 -2.26
CA VAL A 43 1.57 -6.16 -1.87
C VAL A 43 0.13 -6.08 -1.38
N LEU A 44 -0.06 -5.78 -0.10
CA LEU A 44 -1.36 -5.47 0.48
C LEU A 44 -1.55 -3.96 0.41
N SER A 45 -2.59 -3.53 -0.28
CA SER A 45 -2.82 -2.12 -0.62
C SER A 45 -4.18 -1.66 -0.14
N ASP A 46 -4.24 -0.48 0.46
CA ASP A 46 -5.48 0.14 0.89
C ASP A 46 -6.29 0.73 -0.29
N GLU A 47 -7.60 0.80 -0.17
CA GLU A 47 -8.49 1.37 -1.18
C GLU A 47 -8.27 2.87 -1.46
N ASN A 48 -7.57 3.60 -0.59
CA ASN A 48 -7.15 4.96 -0.89
C ASN A 48 -6.31 5.04 -2.17
N ASN A 49 -5.53 3.99 -2.46
CA ASN A 49 -4.67 3.93 -3.65
C ASN A 49 -5.44 3.82 -4.97
N ASN A 50 -6.73 3.55 -4.93
CA ASN A 50 -7.62 3.54 -6.09
C ASN A 50 -8.80 4.53 -5.95
N LEU A 51 -8.69 5.49 -5.03
CA LEU A 51 -9.73 6.48 -4.69
C LEU A 51 -11.09 5.81 -4.44
N TYR A 52 -11.10 4.79 -3.59
CA TYR A 52 -12.29 4.03 -3.19
C TYR A 52 -13.05 3.43 -4.38
N GLY A 53 -12.29 2.85 -5.33
CA GLY A 53 -12.84 2.17 -6.51
C GLY A 53 -13.16 3.11 -7.68
N ALA A 54 -12.65 4.33 -7.71
CA ALA A 54 -12.82 5.23 -8.85
C ALA A 54 -12.02 4.77 -10.08
N PHE A 55 -10.87 4.13 -9.87
CA PHE A 55 -10.00 3.58 -10.92
C PHE A 55 -9.02 2.56 -10.33
N GLU A 56 -8.31 1.83 -11.16
CA GLU A 56 -7.13 1.09 -10.73
C GLU A 56 -5.89 1.94 -10.99
N HIS A 57 -5.09 2.17 -9.95
CA HIS A 57 -3.88 2.98 -10.07
C HIS A 57 -2.84 2.30 -10.99
N PRO A 58 -2.17 3.03 -11.90
CA PRO A 58 -1.21 2.43 -12.84
C PRO A 58 -0.14 1.58 -12.17
N PHE A 59 0.36 1.97 -11.00
CA PHE A 59 1.35 1.18 -10.26
C PHE A 59 0.83 -0.20 -9.87
N ILE A 60 -0.45 -0.31 -9.52
CA ILE A 60 -1.09 -1.60 -9.21
C ILE A 60 -1.14 -2.47 -10.45
N THR A 61 -1.58 -1.91 -11.57
CA THR A 61 -1.63 -2.61 -12.87
C THR A 61 -0.23 -3.07 -13.30
N ASP A 62 0.78 -2.20 -13.20
CA ASP A 62 2.15 -2.51 -13.59
C ASP A 62 2.75 -3.63 -12.72
N MET A 63 2.51 -3.59 -11.40
CA MET A 63 2.95 -4.65 -10.48
C MET A 63 2.28 -5.99 -10.81
N LYS A 64 0.97 -6.01 -11.05
CA LYS A 64 0.24 -7.23 -11.45
C LYS A 64 0.78 -7.80 -12.76
N ASN A 65 1.02 -6.96 -13.76
CA ASN A 65 1.58 -7.36 -15.05
C ASN A 65 2.99 -7.95 -14.94
N ALA A 66 3.75 -7.54 -13.93
CA ALA A 66 5.07 -8.08 -13.63
C ALA A 66 5.03 -9.38 -12.80
N GLY A 67 3.85 -9.91 -12.47
CA GLY A 67 3.68 -11.11 -11.66
C GLY A 67 3.86 -10.88 -10.15
N ILE A 68 3.58 -9.67 -9.68
CA ILE A 68 3.47 -9.34 -8.26
C ILE A 68 2.02 -9.50 -7.84
N ASP A 69 1.77 -10.23 -6.76
CA ASP A 69 0.44 -10.42 -6.21
C ASP A 69 0.00 -9.18 -5.42
N VAL A 70 -0.93 -8.40 -5.97
CA VAL A 70 -1.48 -7.22 -5.31
C VAL A 70 -2.87 -7.52 -4.76
N ILE A 71 -3.00 -7.47 -3.43
CA ILE A 71 -4.23 -7.72 -2.68
C ILE A 71 -4.77 -6.38 -2.19
N MET A 72 -5.96 -6.02 -2.64
CA MET A 72 -6.66 -4.85 -2.11
C MET A 72 -7.34 -5.22 -0.81
N VAL A 73 -6.94 -4.57 0.28
CA VAL A 73 -7.49 -4.86 1.61
C VAL A 73 -8.96 -4.48 1.66
N ASP A 74 -9.82 -5.44 2.05
CA ASP A 74 -11.25 -5.18 2.26
C ASP A 74 -11.46 -4.40 3.57
N ILE A 75 -11.34 -3.08 3.48
CA ILE A 75 -11.50 -2.18 4.61
C ILE A 75 -12.89 -2.26 5.26
N PHE A 76 -13.91 -2.81 4.57
CA PHE A 76 -15.26 -2.93 5.11
C PHE A 76 -15.42 -4.10 6.08
N LYS A 77 -14.49 -5.06 6.05
CA LYS A 77 -14.37 -6.12 7.06
C LYS A 77 -13.64 -5.63 8.33
N LEU A 78 -13.00 -4.45 8.28
CA LEU A 78 -12.43 -3.83 9.47
C LEU A 78 -13.51 -3.22 10.37
N LYS A 79 -13.16 -3.00 11.66
CA LYS A 79 -14.05 -2.37 12.64
C LYS A 79 -14.54 -1.00 12.15
N ASP A 80 -15.82 -0.70 12.41
CA ASP A 80 -16.41 0.57 12.03
C ASP A 80 -15.82 1.74 12.83
N THR A 81 -15.23 2.69 12.11
CA THR A 81 -14.74 3.95 12.68
C THR A 81 -15.91 4.87 13.01
N PHE A 82 -16.94 4.88 12.13
CA PHE A 82 -18.20 5.58 12.35
C PHE A 82 -19.36 4.60 12.51
N PRO A 83 -19.65 4.12 13.74
CA PRO A 83 -20.67 3.11 13.99
C PRO A 83 -22.10 3.52 13.62
N TRP A 84 -22.39 4.82 13.53
CA TRP A 84 -23.68 5.34 13.11
C TRP A 84 -23.82 5.46 11.59
N TYR A 85 -22.71 5.65 10.84
CA TYR A 85 -22.75 5.78 9.39
C TYR A 85 -22.51 4.46 8.65
N SER A 86 -21.54 3.67 9.07
CA SER A 86 -21.17 2.44 8.36
C SER A 86 -22.29 1.41 8.21
N PRO A 87 -23.20 1.23 9.18
CA PRO A 87 -24.40 0.40 8.98
C PRO A 87 -25.33 0.94 7.89
N ILE A 88 -25.55 2.27 7.84
CA ILE A 88 -26.35 2.92 6.80
C ILE A 88 -25.73 2.69 5.43
N TRP A 89 -24.41 2.88 5.34
CA TRP A 89 -23.68 2.57 4.11
C TRP A 89 -23.93 1.14 3.65
N ARG A 90 -23.70 0.14 4.53
CA ARG A 90 -23.83 -1.28 4.18
C ARG A 90 -25.24 -1.69 3.78
N THR A 91 -26.26 -1.12 4.41
CA THR A 91 -27.65 -1.55 4.22
C THR A 91 -28.38 -0.77 3.13
N LEU A 92 -28.15 0.54 3.04
CA LEU A 92 -28.94 1.44 2.17
C LEU A 92 -28.17 1.95 0.95
N ILE A 93 -26.83 2.00 0.99
CA ILE A 93 -26.06 2.62 -0.09
C ILE A 93 -25.28 1.56 -0.88
N ALA A 94 -24.54 0.70 -0.19
CA ALA A 94 -23.68 -0.30 -0.82
C ALA A 94 -24.42 -1.29 -1.75
N PRO A 95 -25.65 -1.76 -1.44
CA PRO A 95 -26.39 -2.68 -2.32
C PRO A 95 -26.94 -2.00 -3.58
N HIS A 96 -27.00 -0.67 -3.62
CA HIS A 96 -27.63 0.08 -4.69
C HIS A 96 -26.65 0.86 -5.55
N GLY A 97 -27.02 1.13 -6.80
CA GLY A 97 -26.23 1.87 -7.75
C GLY A 97 -25.19 1.02 -8.50
N ASN A 98 -24.42 1.66 -9.36
CA ASN A 98 -23.39 1.02 -10.16
C ASN A 98 -21.99 1.30 -9.57
N PRO A 99 -21.28 0.31 -8.99
CA PRO A 99 -19.94 0.49 -8.47
C PRO A 99 -18.91 0.83 -9.56
N GLN A 100 -19.20 0.50 -10.82
CA GLN A 100 -18.35 0.78 -12.00
C GLN A 100 -18.84 1.98 -12.80
N GLY A 101 -19.74 2.79 -12.24
CA GLY A 101 -20.28 3.98 -12.89
C GLY A 101 -19.19 5.01 -13.23
N LYS A 102 -19.35 5.69 -14.37
CA LYS A 102 -18.43 6.78 -14.73
C LYS A 102 -18.60 7.95 -13.78
N GLY A 103 -17.46 8.45 -13.25
CA GLY A 103 -17.41 9.61 -12.41
C GLY A 103 -17.85 10.88 -13.13
N TRP A 104 -18.49 11.78 -12.42
CA TRP A 104 -18.94 13.10 -12.90
C TRP A 104 -18.53 14.24 -11.98
N ILE A 105 -18.15 13.93 -10.74
CA ILE A 105 -17.65 14.91 -9.76
C ILE A 105 -16.16 15.12 -10.00
N GLY A 106 -15.73 16.38 -10.07
CA GLY A 106 -14.30 16.71 -10.20
C GLY A 106 -13.47 16.14 -9.05
N ASN A 107 -12.28 15.67 -9.40
CA ASN A 107 -11.36 15.14 -8.40
C ASN A 107 -10.66 16.26 -7.65
N PHE A 108 -10.58 16.18 -6.31
CA PHE A 108 -9.94 17.24 -5.50
C PHE A 108 -8.42 17.27 -5.64
N TYR A 109 -7.84 16.18 -6.12
CA TYR A 109 -6.39 16.10 -6.43
C TYR A 109 -6.06 16.67 -7.82
N GLY A 110 -7.03 17.28 -8.52
CA GLY A 110 -6.84 17.94 -9.79
C GLY A 110 -7.44 17.21 -10.99
N PRO A 111 -7.49 17.89 -12.14
CA PRO A 111 -8.20 17.39 -13.33
C PRO A 111 -7.50 16.23 -14.03
N MET A 112 -6.24 15.98 -13.73
CA MET A 112 -5.48 14.83 -14.27
C MET A 112 -5.96 13.48 -13.71
N TRP A 113 -6.61 13.49 -12.54
CA TRP A 113 -7.14 12.29 -11.90
C TRP A 113 -8.57 12.01 -12.35
N PRO A 114 -8.98 10.73 -12.41
CA PRO A 114 -10.32 10.36 -12.81
C PRO A 114 -11.39 11.05 -11.96
N LYS A 115 -12.50 11.44 -12.60
CA LYS A 115 -13.65 11.98 -11.91
C LYS A 115 -14.25 10.95 -10.96
N LEU A 116 -14.78 11.41 -9.84
CA LEU A 116 -15.38 10.58 -8.81
C LEU A 116 -16.88 10.44 -9.03
N THR A 117 -17.44 9.32 -8.59
CA THR A 117 -18.88 9.18 -8.39
C THR A 117 -19.28 9.62 -6.99
N LEU A 118 -20.54 9.96 -6.79
CA LEU A 118 -21.07 10.18 -5.43
C LEU A 118 -20.83 8.95 -4.54
N ARG A 119 -20.93 7.76 -5.13
CA ARG A 119 -20.67 6.50 -4.43
C ARG A 119 -19.24 6.39 -3.89
N ASN A 120 -18.21 6.81 -4.66
CA ASN A 120 -16.83 6.83 -4.17
C ASN A 120 -16.69 7.74 -2.95
N LEU A 121 -17.31 8.94 -2.98
CA LEU A 121 -17.31 9.88 -1.87
C LEU A 121 -18.01 9.31 -0.63
N LEU A 122 -19.21 8.75 -0.81
CA LEU A 122 -19.96 8.10 0.27
C LEU A 122 -19.22 6.89 0.83
N ARG A 123 -18.47 6.14 -0.01
CA ARG A 123 -17.61 5.06 0.45
C ARG A 123 -16.49 5.59 1.34
N ALA A 124 -15.83 6.66 0.92
CA ALA A 124 -14.77 7.32 1.68
C ALA A 124 -15.23 7.86 3.04
N LEU A 125 -16.51 8.28 3.18
CA LEU A 125 -17.07 8.78 4.45
C LEU A 125 -17.14 7.71 5.57
N ASN A 126 -16.92 6.42 5.26
CA ASN A 126 -16.74 5.41 6.31
C ASN A 126 -15.46 5.63 7.13
N VAL A 127 -14.50 6.42 6.60
CA VAL A 127 -13.20 6.73 7.23
C VAL A 127 -12.50 5.47 7.74
N LYS A 128 -12.56 4.41 6.95
CA LYS A 128 -11.88 3.16 7.18
C LYS A 128 -10.62 3.10 6.35
N ALA A 129 -9.57 2.61 6.93
CA ALA A 129 -8.29 2.41 6.24
C ALA A 129 -7.50 1.30 6.92
N ASP A 130 -6.72 0.57 6.15
CA ASP A 130 -5.61 -0.22 6.64
C ASP A 130 -4.37 0.69 6.70
N HIS A 131 -4.15 1.28 7.89
CA HIS A 131 -3.13 2.33 8.06
C HIS A 131 -1.74 1.78 8.39
N ARG A 132 -1.50 0.48 8.14
CA ARG A 132 -0.22 -0.16 8.42
C ARG A 132 0.79 0.08 7.31
N LYS A 133 2.06 0.06 7.66
CA LYS A 133 3.20 0.16 6.76
C LYS A 133 4.24 -0.85 7.22
N ILE A 134 4.19 -2.02 6.62
CA ILE A 134 4.98 -3.19 7.02
C ILE A 134 5.76 -3.69 5.80
N PHE A 135 7.03 -3.94 6.01
CA PHE A 135 7.88 -4.66 5.08
C PHE A 135 8.36 -5.93 5.77
N LEU A 136 8.06 -7.07 5.20
CA LEU A 136 8.42 -8.37 5.75
C LEU A 136 9.16 -9.20 4.71
N ASN A 137 10.27 -9.76 5.10
CA ASN A 137 10.92 -10.86 4.40
C ASN A 137 11.05 -12.07 5.34
N GLU A 138 11.80 -13.08 4.95
CA GLU A 138 11.97 -14.30 5.73
C GLU A 138 12.67 -14.09 7.08
N GLU A 139 13.54 -13.10 7.19
CA GLU A 139 14.38 -12.87 8.36
C GLU A 139 13.98 -11.66 9.18
N ASN A 140 13.47 -10.61 8.51
CA ASN A 140 13.29 -9.31 9.11
C ASN A 140 11.91 -8.75 8.84
N VAL A 141 11.42 -8.01 9.80
CA VAL A 141 10.25 -7.14 9.66
C VAL A 141 10.65 -5.70 9.95
N VAL A 142 10.13 -4.79 9.14
CA VAL A 142 10.21 -3.35 9.37
C VAL A 142 8.79 -2.79 9.45
N VAL A 143 8.46 -2.16 10.57
CA VAL A 143 7.23 -1.40 10.75
C VAL A 143 7.60 0.08 10.73
N SER A 144 6.94 0.84 9.87
CA SER A 144 7.28 2.24 9.64
C SER A 144 6.07 3.16 9.71
N SER A 145 6.31 4.45 9.95
CA SER A 145 5.31 5.49 9.72
C SER A 145 5.35 6.04 8.28
N ALA A 146 6.39 5.70 7.51
CA ALA A 146 6.58 6.18 6.14
C ALA A 146 5.63 5.50 5.15
N ASN A 147 5.07 6.29 4.23
CA ASN A 147 4.31 5.79 3.09
C ASN A 147 5.16 5.81 1.81
N ILE A 148 4.84 4.93 0.86
CA ILE A 148 5.34 4.99 -0.51
C ILE A 148 4.44 5.95 -1.31
N HIS A 149 4.55 7.24 -0.99
CA HIS A 149 3.66 8.29 -1.50
C HIS A 149 4.43 9.58 -1.71
N ASP A 150 4.36 10.17 -2.90
CA ASP A 150 5.18 11.33 -3.26
C ASP A 150 5.03 12.51 -2.30
N PRO A 151 3.82 12.95 -1.91
CA PRO A 151 3.66 14.01 -0.92
C PRO A 151 4.24 13.69 0.46
N SER A 152 4.34 12.41 0.81
CA SER A 152 4.93 11.98 2.09
C SER A 152 6.46 11.98 2.10
N TYR A 153 7.11 12.27 0.96
CA TYR A 153 8.56 12.21 0.81
C TYR A 153 9.31 13.09 1.81
N PHE A 154 8.76 14.25 2.14
CA PHE A 154 9.37 15.20 3.08
C PHE A 154 8.89 15.05 4.52
N HIS A 155 8.02 14.08 4.83
CA HIS A 155 7.58 13.84 6.19
C HIS A 155 8.71 13.23 7.03
N GLU A 156 8.80 13.65 8.29
CA GLU A 156 9.63 12.96 9.27
C GLU A 156 8.94 11.65 9.66
N ASN A 157 9.69 10.56 9.59
CA ASN A 157 9.15 9.23 9.83
C ASN A 157 10.04 8.46 10.79
N VAL A 158 9.46 7.49 11.48
CA VAL A 158 10.14 6.53 12.33
C VAL A 158 9.93 5.12 11.80
N ALA A 159 10.91 4.26 12.01
CA ALA A 159 10.79 2.85 11.70
C ALA A 159 11.44 2.00 12.79
N ILE A 160 10.88 0.82 13.00
CA ILE A 160 11.42 -0.20 13.89
C ILE A 160 11.68 -1.44 13.04
N SER A 161 12.89 -1.97 13.14
CA SER A 161 13.26 -3.24 12.53
C SER A 161 13.40 -4.30 13.62
N ALA A 162 12.89 -5.49 13.36
CA ALA A 162 13.01 -6.64 14.23
C ALA A 162 13.25 -7.92 13.40
N ASN A 163 13.78 -8.97 14.04
CA ASN A 163 14.02 -10.27 13.44
C ASN A 163 13.64 -11.41 14.39
N GLY A 164 13.81 -12.65 13.94
CA GLY A 164 13.50 -13.84 14.73
C GLY A 164 12.01 -14.18 14.74
N GLU A 165 11.51 -14.77 15.83
CA GLU A 165 10.13 -15.33 15.90
C GLU A 165 9.03 -14.30 15.61
N ILE A 166 9.26 -13.02 15.91
CA ILE A 166 8.29 -11.95 15.62
C ILE A 166 7.95 -11.86 14.12
N THR A 167 8.84 -12.27 13.22
CA THR A 167 8.56 -12.28 11.78
C THR A 167 7.44 -13.26 11.43
N LYS A 168 7.36 -14.39 12.16
CA LYS A 168 6.29 -15.39 11.98
C LYS A 168 4.94 -14.86 12.45
N ASP A 169 4.91 -14.17 13.58
CA ASP A 169 3.68 -13.56 14.11
C ASP A 169 3.16 -12.48 13.15
N VAL A 170 4.06 -11.65 12.63
CA VAL A 170 3.70 -10.64 11.63
C VAL A 170 3.24 -11.28 10.32
N LEU A 171 3.94 -12.34 9.84
CA LEU A 171 3.51 -13.08 8.66
C LEU A 171 2.09 -13.63 8.83
N HIS A 172 1.82 -14.28 9.97
CA HIS A 172 0.49 -14.79 10.26
C HIS A 172 -0.57 -13.67 10.24
N GLY A 173 -0.27 -12.51 10.84
CA GLY A 173 -1.16 -11.35 10.78
C GLY A 173 -1.42 -10.85 9.35
N LEU A 174 -0.40 -10.82 8.49
CA LEU A 174 -0.53 -10.43 7.07
C LEU A 174 -1.35 -11.46 6.27
N GLN A 175 -1.16 -12.75 6.56
CA GLN A 175 -1.94 -13.84 5.95
C GLN A 175 -3.43 -13.71 6.30
N LEU A 176 -3.76 -13.45 7.56
CA LEU A 176 -5.16 -13.22 7.98
C LEU A 176 -5.78 -12.01 7.26
N VAL A 177 -5.03 -10.91 7.07
CA VAL A 177 -5.51 -9.75 6.32
C VAL A 177 -5.73 -10.08 4.85
N ALA A 178 -4.82 -10.83 4.24
CA ALA A 178 -4.98 -11.30 2.87
C ALA A 178 -6.22 -12.19 2.74
N GLU A 179 -6.40 -13.16 3.64
CA GLU A 179 -7.53 -14.10 3.64
C GLU A 179 -8.88 -13.38 3.78
N PHE A 180 -9.02 -12.46 4.74
CA PHE A 180 -10.27 -11.74 4.87
C PHE A 180 -10.53 -10.77 3.69
N SER A 181 -9.50 -10.46 2.91
CA SER A 181 -9.58 -9.64 1.69
C SER A 181 -9.73 -10.48 0.42
N ASP A 182 -10.13 -11.75 0.56
CA ASP A 182 -10.30 -12.72 -0.52
C ASP A 182 -9.00 -12.98 -1.34
N GLY A 183 -7.85 -12.68 -0.74
CA GLY A 183 -6.50 -12.97 -1.25
C GLY A 183 -5.82 -14.09 -0.48
N LYS A 184 -4.62 -14.46 -0.91
CA LYS A 184 -3.82 -15.47 -0.26
C LYS A 184 -2.33 -15.12 -0.31
N ILE A 185 -1.64 -15.25 0.81
CA ILE A 185 -0.19 -15.21 0.88
C ILE A 185 0.31 -16.65 1.06
N ASP A 186 0.84 -17.21 -0.01
CA ASP A 186 1.33 -18.60 -0.04
C ASP A 186 2.85 -18.62 0.21
N VAL A 187 3.23 -18.38 1.45
CA VAL A 187 4.60 -18.46 1.94
C VAL A 187 4.63 -19.53 3.03
N THR A 188 5.40 -20.58 2.81
CA THR A 188 5.66 -21.64 3.79
C THR A 188 7.04 -21.48 4.38
N GLU A 189 7.24 -21.88 5.64
CA GLU A 189 8.48 -21.71 6.44
C GLU A 189 9.76 -22.34 5.85
N LYS A 190 9.71 -22.99 4.70
CA LYS A 190 10.82 -23.81 4.16
C LYS A 190 11.71 -23.15 3.10
N GLN A 191 11.60 -21.85 2.84
CA GLN A 191 12.52 -21.18 1.90
C GLN A 191 13.69 -20.51 2.64
N GLU A 192 14.47 -21.27 3.37
CA GLU A 192 15.50 -20.77 4.28
C GLU A 192 16.75 -20.12 3.65
N ASN A 193 17.02 -20.10 2.35
CA ASN A 193 18.41 -19.84 1.96
C ASN A 193 18.73 -18.86 0.81
N LYS A 194 17.86 -17.96 0.39
CA LYS A 194 18.22 -17.09 -0.78
C LYS A 194 18.01 -15.59 -0.69
N ILE A 195 17.55 -14.99 0.42
CA ILE A 195 16.95 -13.63 0.36
C ILE A 195 17.72 -12.53 1.10
N ASN A 196 18.83 -12.80 1.77
CA ASN A 196 19.60 -11.82 2.54
C ASN A 196 20.02 -10.54 1.79
N PHE A 197 20.07 -10.56 0.46
CA PHE A 197 20.56 -9.44 -0.34
C PHE A 197 19.49 -8.38 -0.67
N TYR A 198 18.21 -8.75 -0.68
CA TYR A 198 17.17 -7.94 -1.31
C TYR A 198 16.52 -6.87 -0.42
N MET A 199 16.44 -7.11 0.89
CA MET A 199 15.84 -6.16 1.82
C MET A 199 16.71 -4.93 2.08
N ASN A 200 18.02 -5.04 2.00
CA ASN A 200 18.91 -3.90 2.20
C ASN A 200 18.63 -2.74 1.24
N ILE A 201 18.17 -3.02 0.02
CA ILE A 201 17.80 -1.97 -0.95
C ILE A 201 16.46 -1.32 -0.60
N LEU A 202 15.47 -2.11 -0.19
CA LEU A 202 14.12 -1.63 0.15
C LEU A 202 14.14 -0.82 1.46
N ILE A 203 14.85 -1.32 2.46
CA ILE A 203 15.07 -0.62 3.73
C ILE A 203 15.88 0.67 3.50
N THR A 204 16.92 0.63 2.67
CA THR A 204 17.74 1.81 2.37
C THR A 204 16.90 2.93 1.73
N ILE A 205 15.93 2.62 0.87
CA ILE A 205 15.05 3.63 0.27
C ILE A 205 14.15 4.27 1.34
N VAL A 206 13.56 3.47 2.24
CA VAL A 206 12.73 3.98 3.34
C VAL A 206 13.56 4.79 4.33
N PHE A 207 14.77 4.35 4.67
CA PHE A 207 15.68 5.11 5.53
C PHE A 207 16.23 6.38 4.87
N TYR A 208 16.41 6.40 3.56
CA TYR A 208 16.78 7.62 2.85
C TYR A 208 15.69 8.69 2.94
N GLN A 209 14.43 8.28 2.93
CA GLN A 209 13.29 9.17 3.18
C GLN A 209 13.28 9.73 4.62
N ILE A 210 13.69 8.92 5.59
CA ILE A 210 13.78 9.32 7.02
C ILE A 210 14.93 10.32 7.25
N ASN A 211 16.04 10.18 6.54
CA ASN A 211 17.28 10.93 6.79
C ASN A 211 17.55 12.10 5.83
N SER A 212 16.67 12.38 4.88
CA SER A 212 16.93 13.41 3.86
C SER A 212 17.06 14.84 4.41
N LYS A 213 16.68 15.09 5.67
CA LYS A 213 16.86 16.38 6.36
C LYS A 213 18.08 16.44 7.30
N SER A 214 18.66 15.33 7.67
CA SER A 214 19.87 15.29 8.49
C SER A 214 21.04 14.77 7.65
N GLN A 215 22.03 15.62 7.39
CA GLN A 215 23.29 15.26 6.73
C GLN A 215 24.21 14.41 7.64
N SER A 216 23.67 13.45 8.35
CA SER A 216 24.45 12.50 9.13
C SER A 216 24.17 11.09 8.67
N PHE A 217 25.08 10.57 7.88
CA PHE A 217 25.18 9.17 7.52
C PHE A 217 25.40 8.32 8.77
N PHE A 218 24.46 7.44 9.09
CA PHE A 218 24.77 6.20 9.79
C PHE A 218 24.44 5.04 8.85
N LEU A 219 25.48 4.49 8.25
CA LEU A 219 25.47 3.14 7.69
C LEU A 219 25.58 2.15 8.87
N LEU A 220 24.56 1.35 9.08
CA LEU A 220 24.65 0.08 9.78
C LEU A 220 24.33 -1.04 8.79
#